data_a98f690ac84abdf26e0e57dd0059429c
#
_entry.id   a98f690ac84abdf26e0e57dd0059429c
#
_cell.length_a   1.000
_cell.length_b   1.000
_cell.length_c   1.000
_cell.angle_alpha   90.00
_cell.angle_beta   90.00
_cell.angle_gamma   90.00
#
_symmetry.space_group_name_H-M   'P 1'
#
loop_
_entity.id
_entity.type
_entity.pdbx_description
1 polymer ?
#
loop_
_entity_poly.entity_id
_entity_poly.type
_entity_poly.pdbx_seq_one_letter_code
_entity_poly.pdbx_strand_id
1 'polypeptide(L)'
;MTLKTSVLALFVVVFPLSASADEAGYRASDIVNFFTSNKDQGATRGICVGTEDECAKTQDKQEPLSFDLLINFEKDSAELSEAAKANLTEFSGALKDPRLAVARFSVEGYTDASGTEAHNLGLSERRAQSVIVFLGNLGVDTTKLIAKGMGESRPRTADAFDPTNRRVETRMIIQ
;
A
#
# COMPACT_ATOMS: atom_id res chain seq x y z
N MET A 1 -29.96 0.32 72.56
CA MET A 1 -28.95 1.19 71.89
C MET A 1 -28.37 0.39 70.75
N THR A 2 -28.92 0.47 69.56
CA THR A 2 -28.55 -0.37 68.41
C THR A 2 -27.72 0.45 67.43
N LEU A 3 -26.43 0.06 67.29
CA LEU A 3 -25.48 0.69 66.38
C LEU A 3 -25.75 0.15 64.95
N LYS A 4 -26.13 1.05 64.04
CA LYS A 4 -26.26 0.72 62.59
C LYS A 4 -24.90 0.98 61.91
N THR A 5 -24.21 -0.09 61.51
CA THR A 5 -23.03 -0.01 60.68
C THR A 5 -23.46 0.14 59.22
N SER A 6 -23.20 1.34 58.62
CA SER A 6 -23.37 1.57 57.18
C SER A 6 -22.12 1.03 56.45
N VAL A 7 -22.32 0.03 55.61
CA VAL A 7 -21.30 -0.47 54.67
C VAL A 7 -21.37 0.40 53.41
N LEU A 8 -20.34 1.21 53.21
CA LEU A 8 -20.18 2.01 51.98
C LEU A 8 -19.56 1.10 50.88
N ALA A 9 -20.35 0.69 49.93
CA ALA A 9 -19.87 -0.06 48.77
C ALA A 9 -19.17 0.87 47.78
N LEU A 10 -17.84 0.68 47.65
CA LEU A 10 -17.00 1.39 46.67
C LEU A 10 -17.19 0.74 45.30
N PHE A 11 -17.97 1.39 44.41
CA PHE A 11 -18.09 0.98 43.03
C PHE A 11 -16.86 1.43 42.26
N VAL A 12 -15.94 0.49 41.96
CA VAL A 12 -14.83 0.73 41.02
C VAL A 12 -15.39 0.62 39.61
N VAL A 13 -15.57 1.78 38.97
CA VAL A 13 -15.91 1.84 37.54
C VAL A 13 -14.61 1.58 36.76
N VAL A 14 -14.46 0.36 36.26
CA VAL A 14 -13.41 0.00 35.31
C VAL A 14 -13.84 0.55 33.94
N PHE A 15 -13.26 1.68 33.54
CA PHE A 15 -13.36 2.13 32.13
C PHE A 15 -12.53 1.17 31.29
N PRO A 16 -13.11 0.56 30.23
CA PRO A 16 -12.28 -0.13 29.26
C PRO A 16 -11.39 0.90 28.57
N LEU A 17 -10.08 0.71 28.68
CA LEU A 17 -9.09 1.42 27.88
C LEU A 17 -9.34 0.96 26.43
N SER A 18 -10.11 1.75 25.67
CA SER A 18 -10.23 1.56 24.23
C SER A 18 -8.84 1.83 23.66
N ALA A 19 -8.09 0.75 23.38
CA ALA A 19 -6.93 0.82 22.53
C ALA A 19 -7.42 1.38 21.19
N SER A 20 -7.01 2.59 20.84
CA SER A 20 -7.14 3.11 19.48
C SER A 20 -6.34 2.16 18.60
N ALA A 21 -7.03 1.21 17.96
CA ALA A 21 -6.45 0.52 16.83
C ALA A 21 -6.07 1.62 15.82
N ASP A 22 -4.83 1.63 15.38
CA ASP A 22 -4.36 2.50 14.30
C ASP A 22 -5.28 2.25 13.11
N GLU A 23 -6.17 3.21 12.82
CA GLU A 23 -7.21 3.03 11.81
C GLU A 23 -6.51 3.08 10.45
N ALA A 24 -6.75 2.06 9.62
CA ALA A 24 -6.19 2.02 8.27
C ALA A 24 -6.62 3.25 7.46
N GLY A 25 -5.71 3.80 6.67
CA GLY A 25 -5.96 4.99 5.85
C GLY A 25 -6.97 4.76 4.71
N TYR A 26 -7.37 3.52 4.45
CA TYR A 26 -8.35 3.10 3.44
C TYR A 26 -8.97 1.75 3.83
N ARG A 27 -10.05 1.36 3.15
CA ARG A 27 -10.72 0.06 3.32
C ARG A 27 -10.49 -0.84 2.11
N ALA A 28 -10.59 -2.15 2.30
CA ALA A 28 -10.49 -3.13 1.22
C ALA A 28 -11.45 -2.83 0.06
N SER A 29 -12.67 -2.39 0.35
CA SER A 29 -13.66 -2.00 -0.65
C SER A 29 -13.19 -0.86 -1.55
N ASP A 30 -12.46 0.12 -1.00
CA ASP A 30 -11.99 1.29 -1.75
C ASP A 30 -10.94 0.88 -2.77
N ILE A 31 -10.04 -0.02 -2.37
CA ILE A 31 -9.01 -0.58 -3.24
C ILE A 31 -9.64 -1.40 -4.38
N VAL A 32 -10.60 -2.27 -4.04
CA VAL A 32 -11.29 -3.07 -5.06
C VAL A 32 -12.02 -2.17 -6.04
N ASN A 33 -12.73 -1.17 -5.55
CA ASN A 33 -13.43 -0.20 -6.40
C ASN A 33 -12.46 0.59 -7.28
N PHE A 34 -11.31 1.02 -6.72
CA PHE A 34 -10.28 1.70 -7.49
C PHE A 34 -9.81 0.88 -8.69
N PHE A 35 -9.41 -0.37 -8.47
CA PHE A 35 -8.89 -1.22 -9.55
C PHE A 35 -9.98 -1.70 -10.51
N THR A 36 -11.22 -1.92 -10.05
CA THR A 36 -12.32 -2.39 -10.91
C THR A 36 -12.93 -1.26 -11.73
N SER A 37 -13.11 -0.05 -11.17
CA SER A 37 -13.68 1.09 -11.88
C SER A 37 -12.73 1.66 -12.95
N ASN A 38 -11.43 1.48 -12.78
CA ASN A 38 -10.42 2.00 -13.71
C ASN A 38 -9.88 0.93 -14.67
N LYS A 39 -10.38 -0.31 -14.59
CA LYS A 39 -9.94 -1.40 -15.47
C LYS A 39 -10.16 -1.09 -16.96
N ASP A 40 -11.24 -0.38 -17.27
CA ASP A 40 -11.61 -0.06 -18.65
C ASP A 40 -10.87 1.19 -19.18
N GLN A 41 -10.29 2.02 -18.32
CA GLN A 41 -9.51 3.19 -18.76
C GLN A 41 -8.18 2.80 -19.41
N GLY A 42 -7.64 1.60 -19.09
CA GLY A 42 -6.48 1.03 -19.77
C GLY A 42 -6.81 0.38 -21.13
N ALA A 43 -8.09 0.18 -21.45
CA ALA A 43 -8.56 -0.53 -22.64
C ALA A 43 -9.16 0.36 -23.72
N THR A 44 -9.27 1.69 -23.51
CA THR A 44 -9.65 2.59 -24.60
C THR A 44 -8.50 2.67 -25.61
N ARG A 45 -8.49 1.71 -26.54
CA ARG A 45 -7.80 1.89 -27.82
C ARG A 45 -8.49 3.07 -28.52
N GLY A 46 -8.00 4.27 -28.26
CA GLY A 46 -8.36 5.41 -29.08
C GLY A 46 -8.08 5.01 -30.53
N ILE A 47 -9.12 5.02 -31.38
CA ILE A 47 -8.88 4.90 -32.81
C ILE A 47 -8.07 6.14 -33.18
N CYS A 48 -6.76 5.96 -33.37
CA CYS A 48 -5.92 7.02 -33.86
C CYS A 48 -6.29 7.27 -35.33
N VAL A 49 -6.72 8.47 -35.63
CA VAL A 49 -6.99 8.94 -37.00
C VAL A 49 -5.84 9.87 -37.37
N GLY A 50 -4.83 9.35 -38.03
CA GLY A 50 -3.64 10.09 -38.45
C GLY A 50 -2.65 9.20 -39.17
N THR A 51 -1.47 9.70 -39.48
CA THR A 51 -0.36 8.92 -40.05
C THR A 51 0.22 7.96 -39.02
N GLU A 52 0.90 6.88 -39.46
CA GLU A 52 1.55 5.92 -38.56
C GLU A 52 2.50 6.61 -37.55
N ASP A 53 3.23 7.64 -37.98
CA ASP A 53 4.14 8.42 -37.14
C ASP A 53 3.42 9.30 -36.10
N GLU A 54 2.23 9.80 -36.42
CA GLU A 54 1.38 10.57 -35.49
C GLU A 54 0.74 9.63 -34.47
N CYS A 55 0.29 8.48 -34.92
CA CYS A 55 -0.29 7.44 -34.04
C CYS A 55 0.74 6.81 -33.12
N ALA A 56 1.99 6.63 -33.56
CA ALA A 56 3.07 6.14 -32.70
C ALA A 56 3.43 7.13 -31.58
N LYS A 57 3.26 8.43 -31.81
CA LYS A 57 3.51 9.49 -30.79
C LYS A 57 2.36 9.64 -29.81
N THR A 58 1.15 9.25 -30.18
CA THR A 58 -0.06 9.31 -29.33
C THR A 58 -0.35 7.99 -28.60
N GLN A 59 0.46 6.95 -28.78
CA GLN A 59 0.52 5.86 -27.83
C GLN A 59 1.20 6.36 -26.55
N ASP A 60 0.49 7.26 -25.89
CA ASP A 60 0.79 7.65 -24.51
C ASP A 60 0.90 6.35 -23.73
N LYS A 61 2.09 6.09 -23.21
CA LYS A 61 2.39 4.92 -22.40
C LYS A 61 1.47 5.02 -21.19
N GLN A 62 0.26 4.46 -21.29
CA GLN A 62 -0.65 4.41 -20.16
C GLN A 62 0.07 3.71 -19.03
N GLU A 63 0.54 4.49 -18.07
CA GLU A 63 1.16 3.91 -16.89
C GLU A 63 0.10 3.03 -16.20
N PRO A 64 0.47 1.79 -15.81
CA PRO A 64 -0.43 0.93 -15.08
C PRO A 64 -0.96 1.66 -13.85
N LEU A 65 -2.25 1.48 -13.55
CA LEU A 65 -2.90 2.07 -12.38
C LEU A 65 -2.10 1.77 -11.13
N SER A 66 -1.64 2.81 -10.47
CA SER A 66 -0.89 2.76 -9.22
C SER A 66 -1.79 3.12 -8.06
N PHE A 67 -1.73 2.34 -6.99
CA PHE A 67 -2.38 2.62 -5.72
C PHE A 67 -1.32 2.79 -4.64
N ASP A 68 -1.39 3.91 -3.91
CA ASP A 68 -0.52 4.16 -2.77
C ASP A 68 -1.00 3.37 -1.57
N LEU A 69 -0.17 2.47 -1.07
CA LEU A 69 -0.49 1.67 0.11
C LEU A 69 -0.32 2.45 1.43
N LEU A 70 0.06 3.73 1.37
CA LEU A 70 0.32 4.58 2.55
C LEU A 70 1.28 3.92 3.55
N ILE A 71 2.29 3.23 3.04
CA ILE A 71 3.32 2.54 3.82
C ILE A 71 4.58 3.38 3.79
N ASN A 72 4.89 3.98 4.92
CA ASN A 72 6.12 4.72 5.12
C ASN A 72 7.12 3.88 5.92
N PHE A 73 8.40 4.11 5.65
CA PHE A 73 9.49 3.42 6.33
C PHE A 73 10.42 4.41 7.02
N GLU A 74 10.95 3.99 8.15
CA GLU A 74 12.05 4.71 8.77
C GLU A 74 13.29 4.71 7.87
N LYS A 75 14.20 5.67 8.14
CA LYS A 75 15.44 5.77 7.36
C LYS A 75 16.21 4.46 7.47
N ASP A 76 16.70 3.99 6.33
CA ASP A 76 17.50 2.75 6.20
C ASP A 76 16.83 1.48 6.77
N SER A 77 15.50 1.47 6.88
CA SER A 77 14.70 0.36 7.37
C SER A 77 13.76 -0.19 6.31
N ALA A 78 13.48 -1.49 6.38
CA ALA A 78 12.42 -2.20 5.67
C ALA A 78 11.41 -2.83 6.65
N GLU A 79 11.41 -2.40 7.90
CA GLU A 79 10.49 -2.88 8.94
C GLU A 79 9.14 -2.17 8.81
N LEU A 80 8.05 -2.96 8.92
CA LEU A 80 6.69 -2.45 8.82
C LEU A 80 6.22 -1.93 10.19
N SER A 81 5.78 -0.67 10.22
CA SER A 81 5.11 -0.09 11.39
C SER A 81 3.73 -0.72 11.61
N GLU A 82 3.12 -0.52 12.79
CA GLU A 82 1.76 -1.01 13.06
C GLU A 82 0.73 -0.37 12.12
N ALA A 83 0.86 0.93 11.82
CA ALA A 83 0.02 1.61 10.83
C ALA A 83 0.16 0.99 9.43
N ALA A 84 1.39 0.66 9.01
CA ALA A 84 1.62 -0.04 7.76
C ALA A 84 0.96 -1.43 7.75
N LYS A 85 1.03 -2.17 8.84
CA LYS A 85 0.38 -3.49 8.98
C LYS A 85 -1.14 -3.38 8.92
N ALA A 86 -1.75 -2.35 9.53
CA ALA A 86 -3.18 -2.10 9.45
C ALA A 86 -3.61 -1.85 7.99
N ASN A 87 -2.90 -0.98 7.27
CA ASN A 87 -3.13 -0.73 5.85
C ASN A 87 -2.99 -2.01 5.01
N LEU A 88 -1.95 -2.81 5.24
CA LEU A 88 -1.74 -4.07 4.53
C LEU A 88 -2.80 -5.13 4.85
N THR A 89 -3.41 -5.08 6.02
CA THR A 89 -4.52 -5.96 6.36
C THR A 89 -5.73 -5.66 5.48
N GLU A 90 -6.07 -4.39 5.29
CA GLU A 90 -7.11 -3.97 4.35
C GLU A 90 -6.76 -4.34 2.90
N PHE A 91 -5.51 -4.12 2.49
CA PHE A 91 -5.04 -4.53 1.16
C PHE A 91 -5.14 -6.05 0.95
N SER A 92 -4.82 -6.86 1.98
CA SER A 92 -4.99 -8.32 1.92
C SER A 92 -6.44 -8.73 1.69
N GLY A 93 -7.39 -8.01 2.31
CA GLY A 93 -8.82 -8.19 2.09
C GLY A 93 -9.22 -7.91 0.63
N ALA A 94 -8.69 -6.83 0.06
CA ALA A 94 -8.93 -6.49 -1.34
C ALA A 94 -8.36 -7.56 -2.30
N LEU A 95 -7.15 -8.05 -2.07
CA LEU A 95 -6.51 -9.08 -2.92
C LEU A 95 -7.23 -10.43 -2.90
N LYS A 96 -8.03 -10.69 -1.87
CA LYS A 96 -8.87 -11.89 -1.73
C LYS A 96 -10.26 -11.72 -2.35
N ASP A 97 -10.64 -10.51 -2.74
CA ASP A 97 -11.94 -10.27 -3.39
C ASP A 97 -12.00 -10.99 -4.74
N PRO A 98 -13.10 -11.73 -5.04
CA PRO A 98 -13.26 -12.45 -6.31
C PRO A 98 -13.08 -11.57 -7.55
N ARG A 99 -13.38 -10.28 -7.48
CA ARG A 99 -13.22 -9.32 -8.60
C ARG A 99 -11.75 -9.10 -8.99
N LEU A 100 -10.82 -9.31 -8.05
CA LEU A 100 -9.37 -9.22 -8.24
C LEU A 100 -8.69 -10.60 -8.31
N ALA A 101 -9.45 -11.70 -8.34
CA ALA A 101 -8.93 -13.07 -8.24
C ALA A 101 -7.87 -13.42 -9.31
N VAL A 102 -7.98 -12.86 -10.51
CA VAL A 102 -7.04 -13.09 -11.64
C VAL A 102 -6.02 -11.96 -11.80
N ALA A 103 -6.13 -10.88 -11.05
CA ALA A 103 -5.23 -9.74 -11.15
C ALA A 103 -3.85 -10.09 -10.58
N ARG A 104 -2.80 -9.57 -11.21
CA ARG A 104 -1.43 -9.59 -10.72
C ARG A 104 -0.97 -8.18 -10.40
N PHE A 105 -0.08 -8.06 -9.43
CA PHE A 105 0.38 -6.76 -8.97
C PHE A 105 1.90 -6.71 -8.87
N SER A 106 2.50 -5.60 -9.27
CA SER A 106 3.85 -5.25 -8.82
C SER A 106 3.73 -4.47 -7.52
N VAL A 107 4.58 -4.82 -6.57
CA VAL A 107 4.78 -4.11 -5.29
C VAL A 107 6.09 -3.37 -5.43
N GLU A 108 6.02 -2.05 -5.53
CA GLU A 108 7.15 -1.19 -5.89
C GLU A 108 7.62 -0.41 -4.67
N GLY A 109 8.83 -0.71 -4.20
CA GLY A 109 9.47 0.01 -3.11
C GLY A 109 10.26 1.20 -3.62
N TYR A 110 10.27 2.29 -2.84
CA TYR A 110 10.99 3.53 -3.15
C TYR A 110 11.81 4.00 -1.95
N THR A 111 12.85 4.79 -2.20
CA THR A 111 13.67 5.47 -1.19
C THR A 111 13.65 6.97 -1.44
N ASP A 112 14.07 7.74 -0.44
CA ASP A 112 14.61 9.07 -0.66
C ASP A 112 16.01 8.97 -1.28
N ALA A 113 16.58 10.09 -1.70
CA ALA A 113 17.92 10.17 -2.31
C ALA A 113 19.08 10.12 -1.30
N SER A 114 18.81 9.68 -0.06
CA SER A 114 19.87 9.51 0.94
C SER A 114 20.63 8.21 0.70
N GLY A 115 21.94 8.31 0.43
CA GLY A 115 22.78 7.13 0.21
C GLY A 115 23.25 6.98 -1.24
N THR A 116 23.70 5.77 -1.60
CA THR A 116 24.09 5.46 -2.97
C THR A 116 22.94 4.81 -3.74
N GLU A 117 22.91 4.99 -5.06
CA GLU A 117 21.93 4.36 -5.94
C GLU A 117 21.82 2.84 -5.71
N ALA A 118 22.96 2.14 -5.64
CA ALA A 118 23.00 0.70 -5.41
C ALA A 118 22.41 0.30 -4.04
N HIS A 119 22.69 1.09 -2.99
CA HIS A 119 22.12 0.88 -1.66
C HIS A 119 20.60 1.10 -1.69
N ASN A 120 20.15 2.20 -2.29
CA ASN A 120 18.75 2.57 -2.40
C ASN A 120 17.94 1.56 -3.21
N LEU A 121 18.51 1.04 -4.29
CA LEU A 121 17.88 -0.04 -5.07
C LEU A 121 17.67 -1.30 -4.21
N GLY A 122 18.71 -1.78 -3.51
CA GLY A 122 18.60 -2.95 -2.64
C GLY A 122 17.66 -2.73 -1.44
N LEU A 123 17.65 -1.52 -0.85
CA LEU A 123 16.74 -1.19 0.26
C LEU A 123 15.29 -1.17 -0.20
N SER A 124 15.00 -0.56 -1.35
CA SER A 124 13.66 -0.48 -1.91
C SER A 124 13.10 -1.87 -2.26
N GLU A 125 13.94 -2.77 -2.76
CA GLU A 125 13.54 -4.17 -3.00
C GLU A 125 13.22 -4.91 -1.70
N ARG A 126 14.03 -4.75 -0.65
CA ARG A 126 13.74 -5.33 0.68
C ARG A 126 12.41 -4.80 1.24
N ARG A 127 12.07 -3.53 1.05
CA ARG A 127 10.77 -2.95 1.45
C ARG A 127 9.60 -3.62 0.73
N ALA A 128 9.69 -3.77 -0.59
CA ALA A 128 8.68 -4.47 -1.38
C ALA A 128 8.54 -5.93 -0.93
N GLN A 129 9.67 -6.60 -0.66
CA GLN A 129 9.65 -7.97 -0.18
C GLN A 129 9.04 -8.12 1.23
N SER A 130 9.29 -7.18 2.15
CA SER A 130 8.67 -7.18 3.48
C SER A 130 7.13 -7.11 3.39
N VAL A 131 6.61 -6.31 2.48
CA VAL A 131 5.17 -6.22 2.19
C VAL A 131 4.64 -7.55 1.68
N ILE A 132 5.30 -8.19 0.70
CA ILE A 132 4.86 -9.48 0.15
C ILE A 132 4.87 -10.58 1.20
N VAL A 133 5.91 -10.64 2.04
CA VAL A 133 6.00 -11.61 3.14
C VAL A 133 4.86 -11.41 4.13
N PHE A 134 4.56 -10.17 4.50
CA PHE A 134 3.46 -9.88 5.41
C PHE A 134 2.10 -10.28 4.83
N LEU A 135 1.84 -9.95 3.54
CA LEU A 135 0.62 -10.35 2.84
C LEU A 135 0.49 -11.88 2.75
N GLY A 136 1.59 -12.60 2.51
CA GLY A 136 1.63 -14.05 2.52
C GLY A 136 1.23 -14.64 3.88
N ASN A 137 1.71 -14.05 4.98
CA ASN A 137 1.33 -14.45 6.33
C ASN A 137 -0.18 -14.23 6.61
N LEU A 138 -0.79 -13.27 5.93
CA LEU A 138 -2.25 -13.05 5.95
C LEU A 138 -3.01 -13.99 4.99
N GLY A 139 -2.34 -14.93 4.31
CA GLY A 139 -2.95 -15.90 3.41
C GLY A 139 -3.30 -15.36 2.01
N VAL A 140 -2.59 -14.32 1.55
CA VAL A 140 -2.65 -13.87 0.15
C VAL A 140 -1.79 -14.79 -0.71
N ASP A 141 -2.27 -15.13 -1.90
CA ASP A 141 -1.48 -15.87 -2.90
C ASP A 141 -0.35 -14.97 -3.44
N THR A 142 0.86 -15.16 -2.93
CA THR A 142 2.03 -14.36 -3.27
C THR A 142 2.54 -14.60 -4.71
N THR A 143 2.08 -15.63 -5.41
CA THR A 143 2.44 -15.87 -6.83
C THR A 143 1.89 -14.78 -7.76
N LYS A 144 0.90 -14.01 -7.28
CA LYS A 144 0.32 -12.87 -7.98
C LYS A 144 1.06 -11.55 -7.72
N LEU A 145 2.03 -11.56 -6.82
CA LEU A 145 2.76 -10.37 -6.38
C LEU A 145 4.20 -10.41 -6.86
N ILE A 146 4.68 -9.32 -7.43
CA ILE A 146 6.06 -9.18 -7.91
C ILE A 146 6.71 -8.02 -7.17
N ALA A 147 7.74 -8.31 -6.37
CA ALA A 147 8.55 -7.28 -5.73
C ALA A 147 9.40 -6.54 -6.77
N LYS A 148 9.49 -5.22 -6.66
CA LYS A 148 10.38 -4.38 -7.45
C LYS A 148 11.02 -3.31 -6.59
N GLY A 149 12.34 -3.24 -6.58
CA GLY A 149 13.08 -2.10 -6.08
C GLY A 149 13.14 -1.01 -7.15
N MET A 150 12.71 0.19 -6.80
CA MET A 150 12.76 1.37 -7.67
C MET A 150 13.83 2.37 -7.23
N GLY A 151 14.41 2.17 -6.05
CA GLY A 151 15.37 3.10 -5.47
C GLY A 151 14.80 4.51 -5.38
N GLU A 152 15.61 5.51 -5.70
CA GLU A 152 15.26 6.93 -5.71
C GLU A 152 14.74 7.43 -7.06
N SER A 153 14.51 6.54 -8.04
CA SER A 153 14.30 6.91 -9.45
C SER A 153 13.01 7.71 -9.72
N ARG A 154 12.04 7.68 -8.80
CA ARG A 154 10.74 8.35 -8.94
C ARG A 154 10.36 9.09 -7.65
N PRO A 155 10.95 10.24 -7.37
CA PRO A 155 10.57 11.03 -6.20
C PRO A 155 9.11 11.51 -6.33
N ARG A 156 8.38 11.47 -5.23
CA ARG A 156 6.97 11.94 -5.16
C ARG A 156 6.91 13.47 -5.11
N THR A 157 7.91 14.09 -4.54
CA THR A 157 8.02 15.55 -4.36
C THR A 157 9.23 16.09 -5.10
N ALA A 158 9.28 17.41 -5.27
CA ALA A 158 10.46 18.08 -5.87
C ALA A 158 11.72 17.94 -4.99
N ASP A 159 11.54 17.72 -3.68
CA ASP A 159 12.64 17.41 -2.77
C ASP A 159 12.90 15.90 -2.78
N ALA A 160 14.01 15.50 -3.41
CA ALA A 160 14.40 14.09 -3.48
C ALA A 160 14.73 13.48 -2.11
N PHE A 161 15.02 14.30 -1.09
CA PHE A 161 15.33 13.86 0.28
C PHE A 161 14.10 13.82 1.19
N ASP A 162 12.91 14.20 0.68
CA ASP A 162 11.68 14.17 1.45
C ASP A 162 11.38 12.76 1.99
N PRO A 163 11.12 12.61 3.30
CA PRO A 163 10.75 11.33 3.92
C PRO A 163 9.57 10.61 3.26
N THR A 164 8.64 11.33 2.62
CA THR A 164 7.49 10.75 1.91
C THR A 164 7.90 9.95 0.67
N ASN A 165 9.14 10.08 0.20
CA ASN A 165 9.70 9.23 -0.85
C ASN A 165 9.98 7.80 -0.37
N ARG A 166 10.14 7.56 0.94
CA ARG A 166 10.32 6.22 1.53
C ARG A 166 8.99 5.49 1.64
N ARG A 167 8.52 4.92 0.55
CA ARG A 167 7.16 4.37 0.42
C ARG A 167 7.11 3.06 -0.36
N VAL A 168 5.95 2.42 -0.34
CA VAL A 168 5.60 1.33 -1.25
C VAL A 168 4.28 1.65 -1.95
N GLU A 169 4.27 1.46 -3.25
CA GLU A 169 3.09 1.51 -4.11
C GLU A 169 2.80 0.14 -4.70
N THR A 170 1.55 -0.08 -5.09
CA THR A 170 1.17 -1.26 -5.87
C THR A 170 0.63 -0.83 -7.23
N ARG A 171 0.97 -1.60 -8.27
CA ARG A 171 0.47 -1.42 -9.63
C ARG A 171 -0.17 -2.70 -10.14
N MET A 172 -1.37 -2.60 -10.66
CA MET A 172 -2.00 -3.74 -11.32
C MET A 172 -1.33 -4.00 -12.67
N ILE A 173 -0.91 -5.25 -12.90
CA ILE A 173 -0.33 -5.69 -14.16
C ILE A 173 -1.48 -6.10 -15.07
N ILE A 174 -1.72 -5.31 -16.11
CA ILE A 174 -2.71 -5.63 -17.16
C ILE A 174 -2.03 -6.64 -18.10
N GLN A 175 -2.66 -7.79 -18.29
CA GLN A 175 -2.23 -8.80 -19.26
C GLN A 175 -2.95 -8.60 -20.58
#